data_2e5881f3b149b7ad7e055362a1ac2840
#
_entry.id   2e5881f3b149b7ad7e055362a1ac2840
#
_cell.length_a   1.000
_cell.length_b   1.000
_cell.length_c   1.000
_cell.angle_alpha   90.00
_cell.angle_beta   90.00
_cell.angle_gamma   90.00
#
_symmetry.space_group_name_H-M   'P 1'
#
loop_
_entity.id
_entity.type
_entity.pdbx_description
1 polymer ?
#
loop_
_entity_poly.entity_id
_entity_poly.type
_entity_poly.pdbx_seq_one_letter_code
_entity_poly.pdbx_strand_id
1 'polypeptide(L)'
;MGEIVINIDHLRVEYPSANGEKKVAVKDLSLEVRKGEIFGFLGPNGAGKTTTINVLLGYIEPTSGSASLFGVDTRQPIARHKLGYLPELTYYYKFLTAEEILRFYAKLFQIPDDIAQERIDKVIKLVELEPVRNRLIKTYSKGMQQRVGLAQALINDPELLILDEPTSGLDPIGRMKIRQIIQRLKNNGKTVFFSSHELGEVETVSDRVAILNEGVLVEQGRVDDLLDKYKCNLEQVFLNVIGYKEQPVEI
;
A
#
# COMPACT_ATOMS: atom_id res chain seq x y z
N MET A 1 21.34 11.37 -4.80
CA MET A 1 20.32 10.76 -3.93
C MET A 1 18.97 11.16 -4.46
N GLY A 2 18.00 10.22 -4.58
CA GLY A 2 16.64 10.56 -5.07
C GLY A 2 15.85 11.37 -4.03
N GLU A 3 14.83 12.11 -4.50
CA GLU A 3 13.89 12.83 -3.64
C GLU A 3 13.16 11.88 -2.71
N ILE A 4 13.10 12.16 -1.39
CA ILE A 4 12.39 11.35 -0.39
C ILE A 4 10.92 11.79 -0.40
N VAL A 5 10.00 10.85 -0.58
CA VAL A 5 8.56 11.11 -0.59
C VAL A 5 7.84 10.62 0.66
N ILE A 6 8.37 9.58 1.33
CA ILE A 6 7.95 9.16 2.67
C ILE A 6 9.20 9.19 3.56
N ASN A 7 9.10 9.87 4.69
CA ASN A 7 10.11 9.80 5.74
C ASN A 7 9.44 9.49 7.07
N ILE A 8 9.88 8.42 7.72
CA ILE A 8 9.47 8.01 9.07
C ILE A 8 10.73 8.03 9.93
N ASP A 9 10.65 8.72 11.07
CA ASP A 9 11.77 8.92 11.98
C ASP A 9 11.39 8.56 13.41
N HIS A 10 11.97 7.47 13.92
CA HIS A 10 11.75 6.93 15.28
C HIS A 10 10.27 6.81 15.68
N LEU A 11 9.42 6.38 14.73
CA LEU A 11 7.99 6.29 14.92
C LEU A 11 7.63 5.26 15.99
N ARG A 12 6.85 5.71 16.98
CA ARG A 12 6.24 4.87 18.01
C ARG A 12 4.74 5.10 18.09
N VAL A 13 3.96 4.02 18.13
CA VAL A 13 2.50 4.08 18.26
C VAL A 13 2.02 3.13 19.34
N GLU A 14 1.27 3.66 20.30
CA GLU A 14 0.66 2.92 21.39
C GLU A 14 -0.87 3.11 21.36
N TYR A 15 -1.60 2.03 21.57
CA TYR A 15 -3.05 2.06 21.73
C TYR A 15 -3.43 1.83 23.19
N PRO A 16 -4.47 2.52 23.70
CA PRO A 16 -5.04 2.20 25.00
C PRO A 16 -5.64 0.78 24.95
N SER A 17 -5.36 -0.03 25.99
CA SER A 17 -5.96 -1.34 26.16
C SER A 17 -7.05 -1.29 27.23
N ALA A 18 -8.03 -2.20 27.13
CA ALA A 18 -9.14 -2.30 28.07
C ALA A 18 -8.69 -2.53 29.53
N ASN A 19 -7.50 -3.07 29.73
CA ASN A 19 -6.94 -3.38 31.05
C ASN A 19 -6.12 -2.22 31.66
N GLY A 20 -6.12 -1.03 31.02
CA GLY A 20 -5.29 0.11 31.44
C GLY A 20 -3.81 0.02 31.00
N GLU A 21 -3.38 -1.11 30.47
CA GLU A 21 -2.07 -1.26 29.83
C GLU A 21 -2.09 -0.68 28.42
N LYS A 22 -0.94 -0.23 27.93
CA LYS A 22 -0.80 0.25 26.56
C LYS A 22 -0.30 -0.88 25.66
N LYS A 23 -1.01 -1.15 24.56
CA LYS A 23 -0.52 -2.05 23.51
C LYS A 23 0.37 -1.28 22.55
N VAL A 24 1.65 -1.61 22.49
CA VAL A 24 2.60 -1.01 21.54
C VAL A 24 2.43 -1.69 20.19
N ALA A 25 1.98 -0.95 19.17
CA ALA A 25 1.79 -1.46 17.82
C ALA A 25 3.01 -1.21 16.92
N VAL A 26 3.71 -0.09 17.12
CA VAL A 26 4.99 0.23 16.49
C VAL A 26 5.93 0.69 17.60
N LYS A 27 7.10 0.08 17.72
CA LYS A 27 8.03 0.33 18.85
C LYS A 27 9.03 1.42 18.52
N ASP A 28 9.71 1.29 17.39
CA ASP A 28 10.70 2.24 16.86
C ASP A 28 10.89 1.92 15.38
N LEU A 29 10.33 2.75 14.51
CA LEU A 29 10.40 2.55 13.08
C LEU A 29 11.01 3.78 12.41
N SER A 30 12.11 3.57 11.69
CA SER A 30 12.71 4.58 10.82
C SER A 30 12.89 4.01 9.42
N LEU A 31 12.31 4.67 8.41
CA LEU A 31 12.45 4.30 7.01
C LEU A 31 12.23 5.49 6.07
N GLU A 32 12.80 5.38 4.88
CA GLU A 32 12.65 6.35 3.79
C GLU A 32 12.20 5.66 2.53
N VAL A 33 11.23 6.28 1.82
CA VAL A 33 10.81 5.88 0.47
C VAL A 33 11.14 6.98 -0.51
N ARG A 34 11.76 6.61 -1.63
CA ARG A 34 12.22 7.55 -2.66
C ARG A 34 11.22 7.65 -3.79
N LYS A 35 11.22 8.80 -4.45
CA LYS A 35 10.36 9.06 -5.60
C LYS A 35 10.64 8.07 -6.73
N GLY A 36 9.56 7.53 -7.32
CA GLY A 36 9.62 6.64 -8.48
C GLY A 36 9.98 5.18 -8.17
N GLU A 37 10.09 4.78 -6.88
CA GLU A 37 10.30 3.38 -6.53
C GLU A 37 9.00 2.66 -6.17
N ILE A 38 8.98 1.35 -6.30
CA ILE A 38 8.02 0.45 -5.68
C ILE A 38 8.64 -0.05 -4.37
N PHE A 39 8.00 0.30 -3.25
CA PHE A 39 8.46 -0.06 -1.91
C PHE A 39 7.49 -1.03 -1.25
N GLY A 40 7.96 -2.25 -0.94
CA GLY A 40 7.20 -3.27 -0.23
C GLY A 40 7.36 -3.14 1.29
N PHE A 41 6.25 -3.08 2.02
CA PHE A 41 6.21 -3.01 3.48
C PHE A 41 5.65 -4.32 4.02
N LEU A 42 6.53 -5.19 4.50
CA LEU A 42 6.30 -6.59 4.76
C LEU A 42 6.15 -6.91 6.23
N GLY A 43 5.42 -7.97 6.54
CA GLY A 43 5.32 -8.51 7.88
C GLY A 43 4.05 -9.32 8.10
N PRO A 44 4.01 -10.15 9.14
CA PRO A 44 2.82 -10.92 9.50
C PRO A 44 1.67 -10.01 9.94
N ASN A 45 0.49 -10.61 10.12
CA ASN A 45 -0.64 -9.91 10.71
C ASN A 45 -0.29 -9.47 12.14
N GLY A 46 -0.61 -8.22 12.46
CA GLY A 46 -0.26 -7.62 13.76
C GLY A 46 1.17 -7.05 13.84
N ALA A 47 1.98 -7.10 12.79
CA ALA A 47 3.34 -6.54 12.79
C ALA A 47 3.40 -5.00 12.90
N GLY A 48 2.28 -4.29 12.70
CA GLY A 48 2.23 -2.83 12.77
C GLY A 48 2.05 -2.15 11.40
N LYS A 49 1.88 -2.91 10.30
CA LYS A 49 1.77 -2.37 8.93
C LYS A 49 0.63 -1.36 8.77
N THR A 50 -0.61 -1.77 9.03
CA THR A 50 -1.80 -0.90 8.92
C THR A 50 -1.73 0.29 9.91
N THR A 51 -1.14 0.09 11.10
CA THR A 51 -0.90 1.19 12.04
C THR A 51 0.03 2.25 11.45
N THR A 52 1.14 1.82 10.84
CA THR A 52 2.07 2.73 10.16
C THR A 52 1.41 3.44 8.98
N ILE A 53 0.64 2.72 8.16
CA ILE A 53 -0.16 3.32 7.07
C ILE A 53 -1.13 4.37 7.63
N ASN A 54 -1.83 4.09 8.71
CA ASN A 54 -2.76 5.04 9.33
C ASN A 54 -2.07 6.32 9.84
N VAL A 55 -0.82 6.23 10.31
CA VAL A 55 -0.01 7.42 10.64
C VAL A 55 0.34 8.20 9.38
N LEU A 56 0.77 7.53 8.30
CA LEU A 56 1.06 8.18 7.01
C LEU A 56 -0.17 8.88 6.43
N LEU A 57 -1.36 8.30 6.64
CA LEU A 57 -2.65 8.89 6.24
C LEU A 57 -3.14 10.00 7.18
N GLY A 58 -2.46 10.20 8.32
CA GLY A 58 -2.88 11.16 9.35
C GLY A 58 -4.18 10.79 10.06
N TYR A 59 -4.54 9.49 10.06
CA TYR A 59 -5.69 8.98 10.82
C TYR A 59 -5.34 8.71 12.28
N ILE A 60 -4.06 8.52 12.57
CA ILE A 60 -3.53 8.27 13.91
C ILE A 60 -2.31 9.16 14.12
N GLU A 61 -2.26 9.84 15.26
CA GLU A 61 -1.08 10.57 15.68
C GLU A 61 -0.07 9.61 16.34
N PRO A 62 1.22 9.74 16.05
CA PRO A 62 2.24 8.95 16.71
C PRO A 62 2.33 9.29 18.20
N THR A 63 2.66 8.30 19.04
CA THR A 63 2.95 8.52 20.46
C THR A 63 4.28 9.27 20.63
N SER A 64 5.26 8.95 19.77
CA SER A 64 6.52 9.69 19.64
C SER A 64 7.12 9.46 18.25
N GLY A 65 8.16 10.22 17.89
CA GLY A 65 8.73 10.25 16.57
C GLY A 65 7.90 11.07 15.59
N SER A 66 8.17 10.93 14.31
CA SER A 66 7.49 11.69 13.27
C SER A 66 7.34 10.92 11.97
N ALA A 67 6.37 11.34 11.14
CA ALA A 67 6.22 10.88 9.78
C ALA A 67 5.87 12.06 8.86
N SER A 68 6.44 12.07 7.66
CA SER A 68 6.17 13.11 6.67
C SER A 68 5.97 12.53 5.28
N LEU A 69 5.14 13.20 4.47
CA LEU A 69 4.95 12.97 3.05
C LEU A 69 5.42 14.21 2.29
N PHE A 70 6.32 14.02 1.31
CA PHE A 70 6.89 15.13 0.53
C PHE A 70 7.49 16.25 1.42
N GLY A 71 8.08 15.87 2.56
CA GLY A 71 8.63 16.81 3.54
C GLY A 71 7.60 17.53 4.43
N VAL A 72 6.31 17.22 4.29
CA VAL A 72 5.23 17.78 5.10
C VAL A 72 4.76 16.77 6.14
N ASP A 73 4.68 17.19 7.40
CA ASP A 73 4.20 16.37 8.52
C ASP A 73 2.80 15.79 8.25
N THR A 74 2.62 14.48 8.47
CA THR A 74 1.38 13.76 8.16
C THR A 74 0.16 14.24 8.96
N ARG A 75 0.36 14.92 10.08
CA ARG A 75 -0.71 15.58 10.84
C ARG A 75 -1.36 16.73 10.07
N GLN A 76 -0.65 17.32 9.11
CA GLN A 76 -1.17 18.40 8.28
C GLN A 76 -1.96 17.83 7.07
N PRO A 77 -3.21 18.24 6.82
CA PRO A 77 -4.03 17.74 5.70
C PRO A 77 -3.36 17.91 4.33
N ILE A 78 -2.56 18.97 4.15
CA ILE A 78 -1.86 19.26 2.89
C ILE A 78 -0.85 18.18 2.51
N ALA A 79 -0.31 17.41 3.45
CA ALA A 79 0.59 16.30 3.18
C ALA A 79 -0.02 15.26 2.22
N ARG A 80 -1.35 15.12 2.22
CA ARG A 80 -2.09 14.14 1.44
C ARG A 80 -2.53 14.62 0.05
N HIS A 81 -2.18 15.84 -0.35
CA HIS A 81 -2.66 16.45 -1.60
C HIS A 81 -2.27 15.65 -2.85
N LYS A 82 -1.09 14.99 -2.80
CA LYS A 82 -0.52 14.21 -3.90
C LYS A 82 -0.58 12.70 -3.63
N LEU A 83 -1.44 12.27 -2.72
CA LEU A 83 -1.57 10.89 -2.28
C LEU A 83 -2.82 10.24 -2.86
N GLY A 84 -2.66 9.00 -3.36
CA GLY A 84 -3.75 8.07 -3.61
C GLY A 84 -3.70 6.92 -2.61
N TYR A 85 -4.85 6.51 -2.09
CA TYR A 85 -4.93 5.44 -1.09
C TYR A 85 -5.91 4.35 -1.49
N LEU A 86 -5.46 3.10 -1.42
CA LEU A 86 -6.28 1.90 -1.54
C LEU A 86 -6.27 1.15 -0.21
N PRO A 87 -7.38 1.10 0.54
CA PRO A 87 -7.49 0.29 1.76
C PRO A 87 -7.57 -1.21 1.43
N GLU A 88 -7.23 -2.07 2.40
CA GLU A 88 -7.38 -3.52 2.28
C GLU A 88 -8.81 -3.94 1.93
N LEU A 89 -9.80 -3.33 2.58
CA LEU A 89 -11.23 -3.58 2.33
C LEU A 89 -11.87 -2.35 1.70
N THR A 90 -12.36 -2.53 0.48
CA THR A 90 -13.11 -1.50 -0.24
C THR A 90 -14.60 -1.77 -0.16
N TYR A 91 -15.37 -0.79 0.33
CA TYR A 91 -16.81 -0.86 0.41
C TYR A 91 -17.43 0.13 -0.57
N TYR A 92 -18.07 -0.38 -1.61
CA TYR A 92 -18.77 0.44 -2.61
C TYR A 92 -20.29 0.29 -2.53
N TYR A 93 -20.98 1.34 -2.93
CA TYR A 93 -22.40 1.25 -3.20
C TYR A 93 -22.64 0.31 -4.36
N LYS A 94 -23.19 -0.88 -4.07
CA LYS A 94 -23.32 -2.00 -5.03
C LYS A 94 -24.27 -1.71 -6.20
N PHE A 95 -25.08 -0.65 -6.11
CA PHE A 95 -26.00 -0.17 -7.15
C PHE A 95 -25.36 0.87 -8.08
N LEU A 96 -24.12 1.26 -7.87
CA LEU A 96 -23.36 2.12 -8.78
C LEU A 96 -22.52 1.29 -9.75
N THR A 97 -22.18 1.91 -10.87
CA THR A 97 -21.17 1.43 -11.84
C THR A 97 -19.78 1.94 -11.45
N ALA A 98 -18.73 1.37 -12.07
CA ALA A 98 -17.38 1.87 -11.86
C ALA A 98 -17.23 3.33 -12.32
N GLU A 99 -17.85 3.70 -13.44
CA GLU A 99 -17.83 5.07 -13.95
C GLU A 99 -18.50 6.05 -12.99
N GLU A 100 -19.68 5.72 -12.47
CA GLU A 100 -20.39 6.58 -11.50
C GLU A 100 -19.59 6.79 -10.21
N ILE A 101 -18.93 5.74 -9.70
CA ILE A 101 -18.04 5.84 -8.54
C ILE A 101 -16.88 6.80 -8.85
N LEU A 102 -16.20 6.63 -9.96
CA LEU A 102 -15.06 7.48 -10.32
C LEU A 102 -15.49 8.93 -10.55
N ARG A 103 -16.66 9.15 -11.16
CA ARG A 103 -17.24 10.49 -11.33
C ARG A 103 -17.59 11.14 -9.98
N PHE A 104 -18.10 10.36 -9.03
CA PHE A 104 -18.36 10.83 -7.67
C PHE A 104 -17.05 11.29 -6.99
N TYR A 105 -15.97 10.49 -7.07
CA TYR A 105 -14.69 10.88 -6.50
C TYR A 105 -14.05 12.06 -7.23
N ALA A 106 -14.16 12.15 -8.55
CA ALA A 106 -13.70 13.32 -9.31
C ALA A 106 -14.35 14.61 -8.80
N LYS A 107 -15.66 14.57 -8.52
CA LYS A 107 -16.39 15.72 -7.92
C LYS A 107 -15.91 16.03 -6.50
N LEU A 108 -15.63 15.04 -5.66
CA LEU A 108 -15.08 15.26 -4.33
C LEU A 108 -13.71 15.95 -4.36
N PHE A 109 -12.88 15.61 -5.36
CA PHE A 109 -11.60 16.28 -5.60
C PHE A 109 -11.74 17.60 -6.37
N GLN A 110 -12.97 18.06 -6.66
CA GLN A 110 -13.26 19.28 -7.39
C GLN A 110 -12.57 19.34 -8.78
N ILE A 111 -12.44 18.16 -9.43
CA ILE A 111 -11.87 18.07 -10.77
C ILE A 111 -12.93 18.58 -11.77
N PRO A 112 -12.61 19.56 -12.66
CA PRO A 112 -13.50 20.03 -13.68
C PRO A 112 -14.04 18.89 -14.57
N ASP A 113 -15.30 18.98 -15.01
CA ASP A 113 -15.99 17.86 -15.69
C ASP A 113 -15.32 17.41 -17.00
N ASP A 114 -14.73 18.33 -17.76
CA ASP A 114 -13.95 18.05 -18.97
C ASP A 114 -12.69 17.22 -18.66
N ILE A 115 -11.95 17.62 -17.64
CA ILE A 115 -10.77 16.89 -17.15
C ILE A 115 -11.16 15.58 -16.49
N ALA A 116 -12.27 15.56 -15.73
CA ALA A 116 -12.75 14.38 -15.04
C ALA A 116 -13.05 13.22 -15.99
N GLN A 117 -13.70 13.49 -17.13
CA GLN A 117 -14.01 12.45 -18.11
C GLN A 117 -12.74 11.84 -18.70
N GLU A 118 -11.77 12.66 -19.11
CA GLU A 118 -10.49 12.18 -19.63
C GLU A 118 -9.75 11.30 -18.59
N ARG A 119 -9.73 11.73 -17.32
CA ARG A 119 -9.10 10.97 -16.24
C ARG A 119 -9.81 9.65 -15.96
N ILE A 120 -11.15 9.65 -15.94
CA ILE A 120 -11.96 8.43 -15.76
C ILE A 120 -11.62 7.43 -16.87
N ASP A 121 -11.62 7.85 -18.14
CA ASP A 121 -11.29 6.97 -19.25
C ASP A 121 -9.88 6.40 -19.14
N LYS A 122 -8.90 7.24 -18.78
CA LYS A 122 -7.52 6.83 -18.57
C LYS A 122 -7.36 5.81 -17.45
N VAL A 123 -7.97 6.04 -16.29
CA VAL A 123 -7.82 5.11 -15.14
C VAL A 123 -8.60 3.82 -15.37
N ILE A 124 -9.80 3.85 -15.97
CA ILE A 124 -10.57 2.65 -16.33
C ILE A 124 -9.76 1.77 -17.30
N LYS A 125 -9.12 2.37 -18.29
CA LYS A 125 -8.26 1.68 -19.24
C LYS A 125 -7.04 1.07 -18.53
N LEU A 126 -6.38 1.83 -17.66
CA LEU A 126 -5.19 1.38 -16.93
C LEU A 126 -5.51 0.14 -16.07
N VAL A 127 -6.69 0.11 -15.41
CA VAL A 127 -7.11 -1.01 -14.57
C VAL A 127 -7.90 -2.10 -15.32
N GLU A 128 -7.99 -2.01 -16.66
CA GLU A 128 -8.63 -3.01 -17.54
C GLU A 128 -10.12 -3.27 -17.17
N LEU A 129 -10.89 -2.23 -16.91
CA LEU A 129 -12.31 -2.33 -16.61
C LEU A 129 -13.21 -1.77 -17.72
N GLU A 130 -12.67 -1.38 -18.89
CA GLU A 130 -13.43 -0.82 -20.01
C GLU A 130 -14.64 -1.68 -20.44
N PRO A 131 -14.52 -3.03 -20.59
CA PRO A 131 -15.65 -3.84 -21.07
C PRO A 131 -16.82 -3.90 -20.08
N VAL A 132 -16.58 -3.53 -18.83
CA VAL A 132 -17.56 -3.68 -17.74
C VAL A 132 -17.90 -2.36 -17.05
N ARG A 133 -17.34 -1.22 -17.51
CA ARG A 133 -17.41 0.09 -16.85
C ARG A 133 -18.83 0.51 -16.44
N ASN A 134 -19.83 0.16 -17.24
CA ASN A 134 -21.24 0.50 -17.04
C ASN A 134 -22.05 -0.61 -16.35
N ARG A 135 -21.41 -1.71 -15.93
CA ARG A 135 -22.07 -2.75 -15.14
C ARG A 135 -22.08 -2.38 -13.67
N LEU A 136 -23.12 -2.78 -12.96
CA LEU A 136 -23.24 -2.52 -11.52
C LEU A 136 -22.14 -3.26 -10.72
N ILE A 137 -21.55 -2.60 -9.73
CA ILE A 137 -20.48 -3.15 -8.86
C ILE A 137 -20.91 -4.47 -8.18
N LYS A 138 -22.21 -4.65 -7.88
CA LYS A 138 -22.71 -5.93 -7.32
C LYS A 138 -22.40 -7.16 -8.18
N THR A 139 -22.11 -6.96 -9.48
CA THR A 139 -21.79 -8.04 -10.43
C THR A 139 -20.28 -8.26 -10.60
N TYR A 140 -19.46 -7.47 -9.90
CA TYR A 140 -18.01 -7.54 -10.01
C TYR A 140 -17.44 -8.62 -9.09
N SER A 141 -16.43 -9.35 -9.58
CA SER A 141 -15.59 -10.20 -8.74
C SER A 141 -14.79 -9.36 -7.74
N LYS A 142 -14.24 -9.99 -6.70
CA LYS A 142 -13.36 -9.30 -5.73
C LYS A 142 -12.20 -8.59 -6.43
N GLY A 143 -11.53 -9.25 -7.38
CA GLY A 143 -10.44 -8.65 -8.15
C GLY A 143 -10.88 -7.47 -9.04
N MET A 144 -12.12 -7.48 -9.56
CA MET A 144 -12.67 -6.33 -10.27
C MET A 144 -12.94 -5.17 -9.31
N GLN A 145 -13.51 -5.43 -8.13
CA GLN A 145 -13.74 -4.41 -7.10
C GLN A 145 -12.42 -3.79 -6.62
N GLN A 146 -11.37 -4.60 -6.42
CA GLN A 146 -10.04 -4.12 -6.06
C GLN A 146 -9.47 -3.18 -7.15
N ARG A 147 -9.67 -3.52 -8.42
CA ARG A 147 -9.27 -2.66 -9.55
C ARG A 147 -10.06 -1.35 -9.62
N VAL A 148 -11.34 -1.33 -9.22
CA VAL A 148 -12.09 -0.08 -9.03
C VAL A 148 -11.45 0.77 -7.94
N GLY A 149 -11.05 0.15 -6.81
CA GLY A 149 -10.35 0.86 -5.73
C GLY A 149 -9.04 1.48 -6.18
N LEU A 150 -8.30 0.76 -6.99
CA LEU A 150 -7.06 1.28 -7.56
C LEU A 150 -7.33 2.44 -8.53
N ALA A 151 -8.37 2.35 -9.38
CA ALA A 151 -8.79 3.46 -10.24
C ALA A 151 -9.23 4.68 -9.43
N GLN A 152 -9.96 4.47 -8.33
CA GLN A 152 -10.35 5.53 -7.39
C GLN A 152 -9.13 6.20 -6.76
N ALA A 153 -8.13 5.43 -6.32
CA ALA A 153 -6.90 5.96 -5.75
C ALA A 153 -6.08 6.80 -6.76
N LEU A 154 -6.35 6.62 -8.05
CA LEU A 154 -5.62 7.28 -9.15
C LEU A 154 -6.34 8.49 -9.73
N ILE A 155 -7.64 8.73 -9.40
CA ILE A 155 -8.47 9.74 -10.08
C ILE A 155 -7.95 11.18 -9.92
N ASN A 156 -7.30 11.47 -8.78
CA ASN A 156 -6.69 12.79 -8.51
C ASN A 156 -5.26 12.93 -9.08
N ASP A 157 -4.79 11.93 -9.85
CA ASP A 157 -3.44 11.88 -10.44
C ASP A 157 -2.29 12.01 -9.42
N PRO A 158 -2.26 11.16 -8.37
CA PRO A 158 -1.29 11.27 -7.28
C PRO A 158 0.15 11.01 -7.74
N GLU A 159 1.14 11.57 -7.01
CA GLU A 159 2.56 11.22 -7.17
C GLU A 159 2.95 9.98 -6.34
N LEU A 160 2.25 9.74 -5.21
CA LEU A 160 2.44 8.62 -4.31
C LEU A 160 1.14 7.82 -4.17
N LEU A 161 1.24 6.49 -4.27
CA LEU A 161 0.16 5.58 -3.92
C LEU A 161 0.55 4.78 -2.67
N ILE A 162 -0.35 4.74 -1.70
CA ILE A 162 -0.30 3.84 -0.55
C ILE A 162 -1.38 2.78 -0.76
N LEU A 163 -0.96 1.50 -0.83
CA LEU A 163 -1.86 0.38 -1.08
C LEU A 163 -1.76 -0.60 0.10
N ASP A 164 -2.85 -0.76 0.85
CA ASP A 164 -2.88 -1.69 1.97
C ASP A 164 -3.37 -3.06 1.49
N GLU A 165 -2.47 -4.07 1.51
CA GLU A 165 -2.74 -5.46 1.10
C GLU A 165 -3.44 -5.57 -0.28
N PRO A 166 -2.94 -4.96 -1.38
CA PRO A 166 -3.68 -4.81 -2.64
C PRO A 166 -4.01 -6.13 -3.34
N THR A 167 -3.32 -7.22 -3.01
CA THR A 167 -3.52 -8.56 -3.60
C THR A 167 -4.25 -9.54 -2.69
N SER A 168 -4.59 -9.12 -1.46
CA SER A 168 -5.19 -10.00 -0.44
C SER A 168 -6.52 -10.62 -0.89
N GLY A 169 -6.57 -11.95 -0.77
CA GLY A 169 -7.78 -12.74 -1.09
C GLY A 169 -8.18 -12.71 -2.56
N LEU A 170 -7.28 -12.36 -3.48
CA LEU A 170 -7.46 -12.51 -4.90
C LEU A 170 -7.00 -13.87 -5.39
N ASP A 171 -7.60 -14.33 -6.49
CA ASP A 171 -7.11 -15.49 -7.25
C ASP A 171 -5.78 -15.17 -7.95
N PRO A 172 -5.02 -16.16 -8.44
CA PRO A 172 -3.72 -15.94 -9.07
C PRO A 172 -3.77 -14.96 -10.26
N ILE A 173 -4.84 -14.97 -11.05
CA ILE A 173 -5.02 -14.06 -12.20
C ILE A 173 -5.25 -12.63 -11.70
N GLY A 174 -6.07 -12.45 -10.66
CA GLY A 174 -6.29 -11.15 -10.03
C GLY A 174 -5.01 -10.54 -9.48
N ARG A 175 -4.19 -11.33 -8.76
CA ARG A 175 -2.89 -10.91 -8.24
C ARG A 175 -1.95 -10.48 -9.37
N MET A 176 -1.80 -11.31 -10.40
CA MET A 176 -0.99 -10.99 -11.57
C MET A 176 -1.39 -9.65 -12.19
N LYS A 177 -2.70 -9.38 -12.34
CA LYS A 177 -3.20 -8.11 -12.90
C LYS A 177 -2.85 -6.92 -12.02
N ILE A 178 -3.02 -7.02 -10.69
CA ILE A 178 -2.63 -5.94 -9.78
C ILE A 178 -1.13 -5.65 -9.87
N ARG A 179 -0.27 -6.69 -9.90
CA ARG A 179 1.18 -6.51 -10.07
C ARG A 179 1.53 -5.77 -11.36
N GLN A 180 0.89 -6.16 -12.47
CA GLN A 180 1.11 -5.50 -13.76
C GLN A 180 0.71 -4.02 -13.73
N ILE A 181 -0.40 -3.69 -13.02
CA ILE A 181 -0.82 -2.29 -12.86
C ILE A 181 0.21 -1.53 -12.01
N ILE A 182 0.66 -2.08 -10.87
CA ILE A 182 1.69 -1.48 -10.02
C ILE A 182 2.97 -1.20 -10.84
N GLN A 183 3.41 -2.15 -11.66
CA GLN A 183 4.59 -1.96 -12.52
C GLN A 183 4.38 -0.86 -13.57
N ARG A 184 3.18 -0.80 -14.19
CA ARG A 184 2.84 0.29 -15.14
C ARG A 184 2.84 1.66 -14.45
N LEU A 185 2.37 1.75 -13.19
CA LEU A 185 2.39 2.97 -12.40
C LEU A 185 3.81 3.48 -12.17
N LYS A 186 4.74 2.60 -11.78
CA LYS A 186 6.16 2.94 -11.68
C LYS A 186 6.73 3.44 -13.00
N ASN A 187 6.45 2.73 -14.11
CA ASN A 187 6.93 3.12 -15.44
C ASN A 187 6.40 4.50 -15.88
N ASN A 188 5.26 4.93 -15.31
CA ASN A 188 4.69 6.27 -15.47
C ASN A 188 5.20 7.28 -14.43
N GLY A 189 6.28 6.97 -13.71
CA GLY A 189 6.93 7.87 -12.75
C GLY A 189 6.22 7.99 -11.39
N LYS A 190 5.23 7.14 -11.09
CA LYS A 190 4.56 7.14 -9.79
C LYS A 190 5.41 6.39 -8.75
N THR A 191 5.31 6.81 -7.50
CA THR A 191 5.85 6.08 -6.36
C THR A 191 4.76 5.20 -5.78
N VAL A 192 5.07 3.94 -5.47
CA VAL A 192 4.13 3.00 -4.88
C VAL A 192 4.70 2.45 -3.58
N PHE A 193 4.00 2.68 -2.48
CA PHE A 193 4.23 2.04 -1.19
C PHE A 193 3.10 1.06 -0.92
N PHE A 194 3.38 -0.22 -0.74
CA PHE A 194 2.33 -1.18 -0.46
C PHE A 194 2.69 -2.15 0.65
N SER A 195 1.70 -2.46 1.48
CA SER A 195 1.83 -3.51 2.48
C SER A 195 1.49 -4.87 1.89
N SER A 196 2.14 -5.91 2.39
CA SER A 196 1.78 -7.30 2.09
C SER A 196 2.29 -8.26 3.17
N HIS A 197 1.58 -9.37 3.32
CA HIS A 197 2.08 -10.54 4.04
C HIS A 197 2.49 -11.68 3.07
N GLU A 198 2.28 -11.49 1.76
CA GLU A 198 2.65 -12.44 0.71
C GLU A 198 4.01 -12.08 0.10
N LEU A 199 5.07 -12.66 0.63
CA LEU A 199 6.47 -12.28 0.33
C LEU A 199 6.86 -12.51 -1.14
N GLY A 200 6.41 -13.61 -1.76
CA GLY A 200 6.68 -13.88 -3.17
C GLY A 200 6.07 -12.86 -4.15
N GLU A 201 4.92 -12.25 -3.76
CA GLU A 201 4.32 -11.17 -4.55
C GLU A 201 5.19 -9.92 -4.53
N VAL A 202 5.73 -9.60 -3.35
CA VAL A 202 6.57 -8.41 -3.15
C VAL A 202 7.92 -8.57 -3.83
N GLU A 203 8.55 -9.75 -3.73
CA GLU A 203 9.81 -10.07 -4.42
C GLU A 203 9.73 -9.78 -5.92
N THR A 204 8.56 -10.07 -6.53
CA THR A 204 8.38 -9.95 -7.98
C THR A 204 8.31 -8.50 -8.47
N VAL A 205 7.86 -7.54 -7.64
CA VAL A 205 7.55 -6.17 -8.14
C VAL A 205 8.31 -5.06 -7.44
N SER A 206 8.85 -5.29 -6.23
CA SER A 206 9.44 -4.23 -5.41
C SER A 206 10.90 -3.96 -5.78
N ASP A 207 11.30 -2.71 -5.72
CA ASP A 207 12.71 -2.30 -5.79
C ASP A 207 13.40 -2.46 -4.45
N ARG A 208 12.68 -2.05 -3.39
CA ARG A 208 13.13 -2.10 -2.00
C ARG A 208 12.02 -2.58 -1.11
N VAL A 209 12.41 -3.15 0.01
CA VAL A 209 11.48 -3.64 1.03
C VAL A 209 11.92 -3.23 2.43
N ALA A 210 10.95 -3.17 3.33
CA ALA A 210 11.16 -3.15 4.78
C ALA A 210 10.35 -4.29 5.40
N ILE A 211 10.98 -5.07 6.25
CA ILE A 211 10.37 -6.22 6.95
C ILE A 211 10.10 -5.83 8.39
N LEU A 212 8.83 -5.87 8.76
CA LEU A 212 8.35 -5.54 10.10
C LEU A 212 7.98 -6.82 10.84
N ASN A 213 8.40 -6.94 12.09
CA ASN A 213 7.94 -7.99 12.98
C ASN A 213 7.68 -7.42 14.39
N GLU A 214 6.51 -7.68 14.97
CA GLU A 214 6.11 -7.23 16.32
C GLU A 214 6.38 -5.73 16.59
N GLY A 215 6.10 -4.88 15.61
CA GLY A 215 6.28 -3.43 15.69
C GLY A 215 7.73 -2.95 15.56
N VAL A 216 8.65 -3.81 15.13
CA VAL A 216 10.07 -3.50 14.94
C VAL A 216 10.45 -3.72 13.49
N LEU A 217 11.24 -2.82 12.91
CA LEU A 217 11.91 -3.01 11.63
C LEU A 217 13.06 -4.01 11.82
N VAL A 218 12.97 -5.19 11.19
CA VAL A 218 13.98 -6.25 11.36
C VAL A 218 14.97 -6.33 10.21
N GLU A 219 14.57 -5.91 9.00
CA GLU A 219 15.47 -5.83 7.84
C GLU A 219 14.91 -4.82 6.83
N GLN A 220 15.77 -4.16 6.06
CA GLN A 220 15.38 -3.34 4.92
C GLN A 220 16.50 -3.26 3.88
N GLY A 221 16.14 -3.14 2.62
CA GLY A 221 17.13 -3.03 1.55
C GLY A 221 16.51 -3.13 0.15
N ARG A 222 17.37 -3.12 -0.86
CA ARG A 222 16.95 -3.51 -2.21
C ARG A 222 16.64 -5.01 -2.20
N VAL A 223 15.63 -5.41 -2.95
CA VAL A 223 15.26 -6.83 -3.04
C VAL A 223 16.46 -7.65 -3.51
N ASP A 224 17.08 -7.27 -4.63
CA ASP A 224 18.23 -7.97 -5.20
C ASP A 224 19.38 -8.12 -4.19
N ASP A 225 19.72 -7.04 -3.44
CA ASP A 225 20.79 -7.05 -2.45
C ASP A 225 20.49 -8.01 -1.29
N LEU A 226 19.21 -8.09 -0.86
CA LEU A 226 18.79 -9.01 0.20
C LEU A 226 18.85 -10.47 -0.28
N LEU A 227 18.35 -10.77 -1.49
CA LEU A 227 18.43 -12.11 -2.06
C LEU A 227 19.89 -12.56 -2.21
N ASP A 228 20.77 -11.66 -2.63
CA ASP A 228 22.20 -11.93 -2.74
C ASP A 228 22.89 -12.11 -1.38
N LYS A 229 22.54 -11.29 -0.38
CA LYS A 229 23.09 -11.36 0.98
C LYS A 229 22.76 -12.68 1.65
N TYR A 230 21.52 -13.12 1.54
CA TYR A 230 21.02 -14.31 2.23
C TYR A 230 21.08 -15.59 1.37
N LYS A 231 21.35 -15.48 0.05
CA LYS A 231 21.37 -16.59 -0.91
C LYS A 231 20.10 -17.42 -0.96
N CYS A 232 18.95 -16.76 -0.77
CA CYS A 232 17.64 -17.41 -0.75
C CYS A 232 16.54 -16.42 -1.18
N ASN A 233 15.30 -16.89 -1.36
CA ASN A 233 14.16 -16.03 -1.68
C ASN A 233 13.70 -15.17 -0.48
N LEU A 234 12.84 -14.19 -0.74
CA LEU A 234 12.42 -13.23 0.28
C LEU A 234 11.65 -13.88 1.44
N GLU A 235 10.96 -15.01 1.20
CA GLU A 235 10.28 -15.77 2.24
C GLU A 235 11.29 -16.37 3.25
N GLN A 236 12.35 -16.95 2.74
CA GLN A 236 13.42 -17.49 3.59
C GLN A 236 14.23 -16.37 4.28
N VAL A 237 14.44 -15.21 3.59
CA VAL A 237 15.00 -14.03 4.25
C VAL A 237 14.16 -13.66 5.46
N PHE A 238 12.83 -13.57 5.29
CA PHE A 238 11.92 -13.25 6.37
C PHE A 238 12.04 -14.23 7.54
N LEU A 239 11.97 -15.54 7.28
CA LEU A 239 12.10 -16.57 8.31
C LEU A 239 13.43 -16.47 9.08
N ASN A 240 14.52 -16.20 8.36
CA ASN A 240 15.86 -16.02 8.94
C ASN A 240 15.90 -14.81 9.89
N VAL A 241 15.37 -13.64 9.45
CA VAL A 241 15.49 -12.40 10.24
C VAL A 241 14.57 -12.37 11.46
N ILE A 242 13.44 -13.12 11.44
CA ILE A 242 12.57 -13.29 12.61
C ILE A 242 13.04 -14.42 13.55
N GLY A 243 14.10 -15.16 13.18
CA GLY A 243 14.63 -16.27 13.97
C GLY A 243 13.73 -17.50 14.00
N TYR A 244 12.89 -17.68 12.97
CA TYR A 244 12.03 -18.86 12.86
C TYR A 244 12.89 -20.12 12.63
N LYS A 245 12.77 -21.11 13.50
CA LYS A 245 13.36 -22.45 13.33
C LYS A 245 12.25 -23.43 13.01
N GLU A 246 12.33 -24.07 11.85
CA GLU A 246 11.43 -25.20 11.58
C GLU A 246 11.58 -26.25 12.68
N GLN A 247 10.49 -26.58 13.35
CA GLN A 247 10.45 -27.76 14.19
C GLN A 247 10.33 -28.98 13.26
N PRO A 248 11.17 -30.02 13.45
CA PRO A 248 11.03 -31.24 12.67
C PRO A 248 9.62 -31.81 12.90
N VAL A 249 8.89 -32.03 11.82
CA VAL A 249 7.60 -32.74 11.87
C VAL A 249 7.95 -34.18 12.18
N GLU A 250 7.74 -34.63 13.43
CA GLU A 250 7.73 -36.05 13.77
C GLU A 250 6.54 -36.69 13.07
N ILE A 251 6.80 -37.58 12.10
CA ILE A 251 5.81 -38.38 11.36
C ILE A 251 5.48 -39.60 12.17
#